data_bf1bf60275c3cc46e340b049560800f5
#
_entry.id   bf1bf60275c3cc46e340b049560800f5
#
_cell.length_a   1.000
_cell.length_b   1.000
_cell.length_c   1.000
_cell.angle_alpha   90.00
_cell.angle_beta   90.00
_cell.angle_gamma   90.00
#
_symmetry.space_group_name_H-M   'P 1'
#
loop_
_entity.id
_entity.type
_entity.pdbx_description
1 polymer ?
#
loop_
_entity_poly.entity_id
_entity_poly.type
_entity_poly.pdbx_seq_one_letter_code
_entity_poly.pdbx_strand_id
1 'polypeptide(L)'
;MQIIAEVKTHSPFGWKSKNSWDELFNIADDIGDIISIHTDQRWNGSYELISKAKSMTNKPILAKGIHANDSDITKALKAGADFVLVVGRIPKINIDKCFIEPLTLNELKKLPNDVKVVWNSRDLSSGERKKDTFEDARKIFSGWLCQASNITSILDVSKNADAILVGSHLAKFAKTLN
;
A
#
# COMPACT_ATOMS: atom_id res chain seq x y z
N MET A 1 11.40 11.46 -0.46
CA MET A 1 10.78 10.10 -0.55
C MET A 1 9.53 10.12 0.31
N GLN A 2 8.41 9.66 -0.20
CA GLN A 2 7.11 9.68 0.49
C GLN A 2 6.91 8.40 1.30
N ILE A 3 6.31 8.49 2.49
CA ILE A 3 5.99 7.34 3.34
C ILE A 3 4.48 7.08 3.29
N ILE A 4 4.10 5.88 2.83
CA ILE A 4 2.75 5.35 2.94
C ILE A 4 2.73 4.40 4.13
N ALA A 5 2.14 4.84 5.23
CA ALA A 5 2.09 4.09 6.48
C ALA A 5 0.81 3.26 6.57
N GLU A 6 0.93 1.93 6.59
CA GLU A 6 -0.21 1.01 6.54
C GLU A 6 -0.64 0.57 7.94
N VAL A 7 -1.88 0.85 8.29
CA VAL A 7 -2.54 0.33 9.49
C VAL A 7 -2.99 -1.10 9.24
N LYS A 8 -2.18 -2.07 9.66
CA LYS A 8 -2.40 -3.49 9.41
C LYS A 8 -2.32 -4.29 10.69
N THR A 9 -3.41 -4.93 11.06
CA THR A 9 -3.50 -5.76 12.29
C THR A 9 -3.40 -7.25 12.03
N HIS A 10 -3.68 -7.70 10.80
CA HIS A 10 -3.74 -9.11 10.44
C HIS A 10 -3.25 -9.37 9.02
N SER A 11 -2.83 -10.61 8.74
CA SER A 11 -2.53 -11.12 7.41
C SER A 11 -3.10 -12.54 7.26
N PRO A 12 -3.68 -12.90 6.11
CA PRO A 12 -4.15 -14.25 5.85
C PRO A 12 -3.02 -15.30 5.86
N PHE A 13 -1.76 -14.84 5.85
CA PHE A 13 -0.56 -15.69 5.92
C PHE A 13 -0.06 -15.90 7.37
N GLY A 14 -0.95 -15.79 8.38
CA GLY A 14 -0.65 -16.11 9.77
C GLY A 14 -0.02 -15.00 10.61
N TRP A 15 0.36 -13.87 10.02
CA TRP A 15 0.90 -12.74 10.79
C TRP A 15 -0.21 -11.96 11.49
N LYS A 16 0.05 -11.60 12.76
CA LYS A 16 -0.82 -10.78 13.61
C LYS A 16 -0.02 -9.69 14.33
N SER A 17 -0.53 -8.48 14.35
CA SER A 17 0.08 -7.38 15.10
C SER A 17 -0.07 -7.58 16.60
N LYS A 18 0.92 -7.14 17.38
CA LYS A 18 0.82 -6.97 18.83
C LYS A 18 0.14 -5.66 19.22
N ASN A 19 0.14 -4.69 18.29
CA ASN A 19 -0.52 -3.40 18.48
C ASN A 19 -1.96 -3.46 17.99
N SER A 20 -2.84 -2.72 18.66
CA SER A 20 -4.21 -2.48 18.23
C SER A 20 -4.26 -1.64 16.94
N TRP A 21 -5.44 -1.57 16.32
CA TRP A 21 -5.66 -0.72 15.15
C TRP A 21 -5.39 0.76 15.47
N ASP A 22 -5.88 1.25 16.63
CA ASP A 22 -5.73 2.66 17.02
C ASP A 22 -4.26 3.02 17.32
N GLU A 23 -3.50 2.12 17.97
CA GLU A 23 -2.06 2.32 18.16
C GLU A 23 -1.29 2.38 16.85
N LEU A 24 -1.61 1.49 15.89
CA LEU A 24 -1.00 1.52 14.56
C LEU A 24 -1.41 2.76 13.78
N PHE A 25 -2.66 3.21 13.92
CA PHE A 25 -3.14 4.43 13.30
C PHE A 25 -2.36 5.65 13.80
N ASN A 26 -2.15 5.77 15.12
CA ASN A 26 -1.38 6.88 15.69
C ASN A 26 0.07 6.90 15.16
N ILE A 27 0.71 5.72 15.05
CA ILE A 27 2.04 5.62 14.44
C ILE A 27 1.99 6.03 12.96
N ALA A 28 0.99 5.57 12.22
CA ALA A 28 0.84 5.89 10.81
C ALA A 28 0.59 7.38 10.59
N ASP A 29 -0.20 8.00 11.45
CA ASP A 29 -0.48 9.44 11.39
C ASP A 29 0.76 10.28 11.76
N ASP A 30 1.60 9.80 12.66
CA ASP A 30 2.84 10.49 13.04
C ASP A 30 3.85 10.50 11.88
N ILE A 31 4.17 9.34 11.30
CA ILE A 31 5.29 9.21 10.36
C ILE A 31 4.88 9.20 8.87
N GLY A 32 3.63 8.94 8.54
CA GLY A 32 3.16 8.78 7.14
C GLY A 32 2.79 10.10 6.48
N ASP A 33 3.10 10.23 5.20
CA ASP A 33 2.54 11.27 4.32
C ASP A 33 1.15 10.86 3.80
N ILE A 34 0.93 9.56 3.65
CA ILE A 34 -0.35 8.92 3.29
C ILE A 34 -0.59 7.79 4.27
N ILE A 35 -1.83 7.65 4.76
CA ILE A 35 -2.23 6.55 5.64
C ILE A 35 -2.94 5.49 4.80
N SER A 36 -2.45 4.26 4.84
CA SER A 36 -3.05 3.14 4.11
C SER A 36 -3.92 2.29 5.02
N ILE A 37 -5.18 2.09 4.62
CA ILE A 37 -6.20 1.35 5.37
C ILE A 37 -6.72 0.18 4.53
N HIS A 38 -6.70 -1.03 5.09
CA HIS A 38 -7.25 -2.20 4.41
C HIS A 38 -8.78 -2.17 4.32
N THR A 39 -9.28 -2.55 3.13
CA THR A 39 -10.71 -2.76 2.86
C THR A 39 -11.09 -4.25 2.80
N ASP A 40 -10.10 -5.14 2.64
CA ASP A 40 -10.31 -6.56 2.46
C ASP A 40 -10.39 -7.28 3.82
N GLN A 41 -11.48 -8.02 4.06
CA GLN A 41 -11.73 -8.75 5.30
C GLN A 41 -10.64 -9.80 5.63
N ARG A 42 -9.96 -10.34 4.63
CA ARG A 42 -8.84 -11.27 4.83
C ARG A 42 -7.66 -10.62 5.59
N TRP A 43 -7.54 -9.30 5.54
CA TRP A 43 -6.58 -8.51 6.31
C TRP A 43 -7.24 -7.78 7.49
N ASN A 44 -8.44 -8.23 7.91
CA ASN A 44 -9.24 -7.56 8.94
C ASN A 44 -9.59 -6.12 8.58
N GLY A 45 -9.80 -5.87 7.28
CA GLY A 45 -10.14 -4.56 6.72
C GLY A 45 -11.63 -4.40 6.46
N SER A 46 -12.06 -3.15 6.32
CA SER A 46 -13.41 -2.79 5.88
C SER A 46 -13.47 -1.35 5.37
N TYR A 47 -14.53 -0.99 4.66
CA TYR A 47 -14.77 0.40 4.22
C TYR A 47 -15.09 1.34 5.40
N GLU A 48 -15.69 0.83 6.47
CA GLU A 48 -15.96 1.59 7.71
C GLU A 48 -14.66 2.07 8.37
N LEU A 49 -13.57 1.30 8.25
CA LEU A 49 -12.26 1.71 8.75
C LEU A 49 -11.67 2.88 7.95
N ILE A 50 -12.00 3.00 6.65
CA ILE A 50 -11.67 4.20 5.84
C ILE A 50 -12.37 5.43 6.44
N SER A 51 -13.69 5.33 6.67
CA SER A 51 -14.49 6.44 7.24
C SER A 51 -14.01 6.81 8.65
N LYS A 52 -13.67 5.81 9.48
CA LYS A 52 -13.07 6.01 10.79
C LYS A 52 -11.74 6.78 10.67
N ALA A 53 -10.82 6.31 9.83
CA ALA A 53 -9.53 6.96 9.62
C ALA A 53 -9.70 8.41 9.14
N LYS A 54 -10.60 8.65 8.18
CA LYS A 54 -10.85 9.98 7.63
C LYS A 54 -11.38 10.98 8.67
N SER A 55 -12.09 10.50 9.69
CA SER A 55 -12.54 11.34 10.82
C SER A 55 -11.44 11.69 11.82
N MET A 56 -10.30 11.02 11.76
CA MET A 56 -9.21 11.15 12.75
C MET A 56 -8.01 11.94 12.22
N THR A 57 -7.91 12.16 10.90
CA THR A 57 -6.76 12.85 10.28
C THR A 57 -7.16 13.68 9.07
N ASN A 58 -6.34 14.72 8.77
CA ASN A 58 -6.41 15.48 7.53
C ASN A 58 -5.48 14.93 6.43
N LYS A 59 -4.66 13.91 6.75
CA LYS A 59 -3.77 13.28 5.77
C LYS A 59 -4.55 12.49 4.72
N PRO A 60 -4.00 12.32 3.50
CA PRO A 60 -4.62 11.50 2.48
C PRO A 60 -4.73 10.04 2.93
N ILE A 61 -5.84 9.39 2.60
CA ILE A 61 -6.12 7.98 2.89
C ILE A 61 -6.01 7.17 1.59
N LEU A 62 -5.17 6.12 1.60
CA LEU A 62 -5.11 5.10 0.57
C LEU A 62 -5.93 3.88 0.99
N ALA A 63 -7.03 3.60 0.29
CA ALA A 63 -7.75 2.35 0.45
C ALA A 63 -6.94 1.19 -0.13
N LYS A 64 -6.49 0.27 0.70
CA LYS A 64 -5.70 -0.89 0.30
C LYS A 64 -6.56 -2.15 0.27
N GLY A 65 -6.53 -2.86 -0.84
CA GLY A 65 -7.28 -4.09 -1.09
C GLY A 65 -7.02 -4.55 -2.52
N ILE A 66 -7.68 -5.62 -2.93
CA ILE A 66 -7.56 -6.11 -4.32
C ILE A 66 -8.29 -5.18 -5.29
N HIS A 67 -9.47 -4.69 -4.91
CA HIS A 67 -10.36 -3.84 -5.73
C HIS A 67 -10.50 -4.38 -7.15
N ALA A 68 -11.01 -5.61 -7.23
CA ALA A 68 -11.12 -6.37 -8.47
C ALA A 68 -12.00 -5.71 -9.54
N ASN A 69 -12.96 -4.89 -9.11
CA ASN A 69 -13.92 -4.21 -9.98
C ASN A 69 -13.89 -2.69 -9.79
N ASP A 70 -14.34 -1.94 -10.79
CA ASP A 70 -14.43 -0.49 -10.71
C ASP A 70 -15.47 0.00 -9.68
N SER A 71 -16.48 -0.83 -9.37
CA SER A 71 -17.43 -0.57 -8.27
C SER A 71 -16.74 -0.54 -6.89
N ASP A 72 -15.66 -1.32 -6.70
CA ASP A 72 -14.91 -1.34 -5.44
C ASP A 72 -14.13 -0.03 -5.27
N ILE A 73 -13.60 0.54 -6.37
CA ILE A 73 -12.98 1.88 -6.37
C ILE A 73 -14.00 2.93 -5.93
N THR A 74 -15.19 2.88 -6.53
CA THR A 74 -16.29 3.81 -6.19
C THR A 74 -16.67 3.71 -4.71
N LYS A 75 -16.76 2.49 -4.16
CA LYS A 75 -17.05 2.26 -2.73
C LYS A 75 -15.96 2.85 -1.83
N ALA A 76 -14.69 2.62 -2.16
CA ALA A 76 -13.57 3.15 -1.40
C ALA A 76 -13.56 4.70 -1.36
N LEU A 77 -13.74 5.34 -2.52
CA LEU A 77 -13.82 6.81 -2.62
C LEU A 77 -15.03 7.36 -1.85
N LYS A 78 -16.21 6.70 -1.93
CA LYS A 78 -17.39 7.09 -1.15
C LYS A 78 -17.20 6.93 0.36
N ALA A 79 -16.39 5.99 0.79
CA ALA A 79 -16.04 5.80 2.20
C ALA A 79 -15.08 6.88 2.72
N GLY A 80 -14.50 7.72 1.85
CA GLY A 80 -13.62 8.83 2.19
C GLY A 80 -12.15 8.61 1.84
N ALA A 81 -11.80 7.56 1.08
CA ALA A 81 -10.46 7.40 0.56
C ALA A 81 -10.13 8.49 -0.47
N ASP A 82 -8.90 9.01 -0.43
CA ASP A 82 -8.37 9.94 -1.44
C ASP A 82 -7.74 9.17 -2.60
N PHE A 83 -7.18 7.98 -2.31
CA PHE A 83 -6.56 7.09 -3.27
C PHE A 83 -7.01 5.64 -3.06
N VAL A 84 -6.90 4.82 -4.11
CA VAL A 84 -7.29 3.41 -4.09
C VAL A 84 -6.19 2.55 -4.73
N LEU A 85 -5.73 1.52 -4.04
CA LEU A 85 -4.83 0.52 -4.62
C LEU A 85 -5.63 -0.47 -5.47
N VAL A 86 -5.21 -0.71 -6.70
CA VAL A 86 -5.82 -1.66 -7.64
C VAL A 86 -4.80 -2.71 -8.05
N VAL A 87 -5.10 -3.99 -7.79
CA VAL A 87 -4.17 -5.09 -7.98
C VAL A 87 -4.43 -5.84 -9.29
N GLY A 88 -3.37 -6.08 -10.07
CA GLY A 88 -3.37 -6.96 -11.25
C GLY A 88 -4.19 -6.46 -12.44
N ARG A 89 -4.60 -5.20 -12.46
CA ARG A 89 -5.35 -4.62 -13.58
C ARG A 89 -5.19 -3.10 -13.67
N ILE A 90 -5.56 -2.53 -14.80
CA ILE A 90 -5.72 -1.08 -14.98
C ILE A 90 -7.22 -0.76 -14.82
N PRO A 91 -7.61 0.16 -13.93
CA PRO A 91 -9.01 0.58 -13.80
C PRO A 91 -9.47 1.41 -14.99
N LYS A 92 -10.79 1.42 -15.24
CA LYS A 92 -11.40 2.24 -16.29
C LYS A 92 -11.90 3.59 -15.80
N ILE A 93 -11.96 3.79 -14.48
CA ILE A 93 -12.46 5.01 -13.83
C ILE A 93 -11.45 5.53 -12.80
N ASN A 94 -11.42 6.84 -12.58
CA ASN A 94 -10.62 7.49 -11.54
C ASN A 94 -9.15 7.03 -11.50
N ILE A 95 -8.53 6.82 -12.66
CA ILE A 95 -7.16 6.30 -12.76
C ILE A 95 -6.15 7.25 -12.07
N ASP A 96 -6.42 8.54 -12.08
CA ASP A 96 -5.66 9.60 -11.40
C ASP A 96 -5.65 9.45 -9.88
N LYS A 97 -6.67 8.77 -9.31
CA LYS A 97 -6.78 8.43 -7.89
C LYS A 97 -6.34 7.00 -7.58
N CYS A 98 -5.88 6.24 -8.58
CA CYS A 98 -5.49 4.86 -8.38
C CYS A 98 -3.97 4.69 -8.32
N PHE A 99 -3.55 3.82 -7.42
CA PHE A 99 -2.21 3.26 -7.38
C PHE A 99 -2.32 1.83 -7.93
N ILE A 100 -1.51 1.47 -8.91
CA ILE A 100 -1.57 0.17 -9.57
C ILE A 100 -0.51 -0.75 -8.98
N GLU A 101 -0.92 -1.94 -8.53
CA GLU A 101 -0.01 -2.99 -8.07
C GLU A 101 0.03 -4.12 -9.13
N PRO A 102 1.03 -4.13 -10.03
CA PRO A 102 1.22 -5.24 -10.96
C PRO A 102 1.72 -6.47 -10.22
N LEU A 103 1.28 -7.66 -10.64
CA LEU A 103 1.67 -8.92 -10.02
C LEU A 103 3.02 -9.43 -10.54
N THR A 104 3.38 -9.05 -11.78
CA THR A 104 4.59 -9.50 -12.47
C THR A 104 5.31 -8.35 -13.18
N LEU A 105 6.60 -8.54 -13.50
CA LEU A 105 7.35 -7.60 -14.33
C LEU A 105 6.75 -7.47 -15.74
N ASN A 106 6.11 -8.51 -16.26
CA ASN A 106 5.45 -8.45 -17.57
C ASN A 106 4.18 -7.58 -17.54
N GLU A 107 3.44 -7.56 -16.43
CA GLU A 107 2.35 -6.60 -16.24
C GLU A 107 2.88 -5.18 -16.09
N LEU A 108 3.94 -5.00 -15.30
CA LEU A 108 4.59 -3.69 -15.11
C LEU A 108 5.02 -3.05 -16.43
N LYS A 109 5.62 -3.82 -17.35
CA LYS A 109 6.05 -3.34 -18.68
C LYS A 109 4.92 -2.75 -19.54
N LYS A 110 3.67 -3.14 -19.25
CA LYS A 110 2.49 -2.70 -20.01
C LYS A 110 1.85 -1.44 -19.44
N LEU A 111 2.30 -0.99 -18.26
CA LEU A 111 1.75 0.19 -17.62
C LEU A 111 2.33 1.46 -18.24
N PRO A 112 1.51 2.50 -18.47
CA PRO A 112 2.01 3.80 -18.88
C PRO A 112 2.80 4.46 -17.73
N ASN A 113 3.79 5.28 -18.05
CA ASN A 113 4.69 5.89 -17.06
C ASN A 113 4.05 7.02 -16.23
N ASP A 114 2.88 7.48 -16.59
CA ASP A 114 2.14 8.54 -15.89
C ASP A 114 1.22 8.02 -14.76
N VAL A 115 1.10 6.69 -14.59
CA VAL A 115 0.38 6.09 -13.46
C VAL A 115 1.30 5.89 -12.25
N LYS A 116 0.72 5.92 -11.05
CA LYS A 116 1.44 5.58 -9.82
C LYS A 116 1.45 4.07 -9.62
N VAL A 117 2.62 3.50 -9.43
CA VAL A 117 2.80 2.05 -9.30
C VAL A 117 3.32 1.69 -7.91
N VAL A 118 2.75 0.64 -7.33
CA VAL A 118 3.26 0.01 -6.10
C VAL A 118 3.84 -1.35 -6.46
N TRP A 119 5.17 -1.51 -6.35
CA TRP A 119 5.81 -2.81 -6.49
C TRP A 119 5.83 -3.53 -5.15
N ASN A 120 4.96 -4.52 -5.03
CA ASN A 120 4.88 -5.38 -3.86
C ASN A 120 5.83 -6.57 -4.03
N SER A 121 6.87 -6.64 -3.20
CA SER A 121 7.84 -7.76 -3.22
C SER A 121 7.32 -9.03 -2.54
N ARG A 122 6.05 -9.05 -2.12
CA ARG A 122 5.36 -10.22 -1.59
C ARG A 122 4.38 -10.77 -2.62
N ASP A 123 4.39 -12.08 -2.82
CA ASP A 123 3.38 -12.79 -3.60
C ASP A 123 2.05 -12.84 -2.81
N LEU A 124 0.96 -12.38 -3.40
CA LEU A 124 -0.35 -12.31 -2.74
C LEU A 124 -1.07 -13.66 -2.67
N SER A 125 -0.60 -14.67 -3.38
CA SER A 125 -1.17 -16.02 -3.36
C SER A 125 -0.53 -16.90 -2.28
N SER A 126 0.80 -16.82 -2.13
CA SER A 126 1.57 -17.64 -1.19
C SER A 126 1.99 -16.90 0.09
N GLY A 127 2.03 -15.57 0.05
CA GLY A 127 2.59 -14.75 1.11
C GLY A 127 4.12 -14.72 1.15
N GLU A 128 4.78 -15.42 0.25
CA GLU A 128 6.23 -15.50 0.15
C GLU A 128 6.84 -14.26 -0.54
N ARG A 129 8.14 -14.14 -0.46
CA ARG A 129 8.87 -13.11 -1.19
C ARG A 129 8.96 -13.47 -2.66
N LYS A 130 8.62 -12.53 -3.55
CA LYS A 130 8.82 -12.68 -5.00
C LYS A 130 10.32 -12.80 -5.32
N LYS A 131 10.65 -13.49 -6.42
CA LYS A 131 12.02 -13.54 -6.98
C LYS A 131 12.41 -12.19 -7.57
N ASP A 132 11.47 -11.53 -8.24
CA ASP A 132 11.69 -10.22 -8.85
C ASP A 132 11.73 -9.14 -7.77
N THR A 133 12.84 -8.39 -7.74
CA THR A 133 13.12 -7.38 -6.73
C THR A 133 12.53 -6.02 -7.12
N PHE A 134 12.53 -5.07 -6.19
CA PHE A 134 12.20 -3.66 -6.49
C PHE A 134 13.17 -3.08 -7.53
N GLU A 135 14.46 -3.40 -7.46
CA GLU A 135 15.45 -2.91 -8.41
C GLU A 135 15.21 -3.43 -9.84
N ASP A 136 14.70 -4.67 -9.97
CA ASP A 136 14.31 -5.22 -11.28
C ASP A 136 13.08 -4.47 -11.83
N ALA A 137 12.12 -4.16 -10.98
CA ALA A 137 10.98 -3.32 -11.35
C ALA A 137 11.41 -1.90 -11.75
N ARG A 138 12.31 -1.27 -10.99
CA ARG A 138 12.83 0.07 -11.26
C ARG A 138 13.60 0.17 -12.57
N LYS A 139 14.34 -0.87 -12.97
CA LYS A 139 15.02 -0.92 -14.30
C LYS A 139 14.04 -0.86 -15.47
N ILE A 140 12.80 -1.34 -15.25
CA ILE A 140 11.79 -1.46 -16.31
C ILE A 140 10.87 -0.23 -16.34
N PHE A 141 10.53 0.32 -15.16
CA PHE A 141 9.53 1.37 -15.03
C PHE A 141 10.18 2.68 -14.60
N SER A 142 10.04 3.72 -15.44
CA SER A 142 10.64 5.03 -15.21
C SER A 142 9.70 6.03 -14.50
N GLY A 143 8.40 5.71 -14.39
CA GLY A 143 7.40 6.53 -13.69
C GLY A 143 7.52 6.46 -12.17
N TRP A 144 6.54 7.03 -11.46
CA TRP A 144 6.50 7.00 -9.99
C TRP A 144 6.31 5.58 -9.47
N LEU A 145 7.26 5.10 -8.65
CA LEU A 145 7.31 3.72 -8.18
C LEU A 145 7.52 3.65 -6.66
N CYS A 146 6.56 3.03 -5.98
CA CYS A 146 6.58 2.78 -4.54
C CYS A 146 7.11 1.38 -4.25
N GLN A 147 8.08 1.28 -3.35
CA GLN A 147 8.56 0.00 -2.79
C GLN A 147 7.64 -0.47 -1.67
N ALA A 148 7.12 -1.70 -1.76
CA ALA A 148 6.24 -2.26 -0.74
C ALA A 148 6.69 -3.64 -0.28
N SER A 149 6.36 -3.94 0.98
CA SER A 149 6.67 -5.19 1.71
C SER A 149 8.14 -5.39 2.06
N ASN A 150 8.35 -6.20 3.10
CA ASN A 150 9.68 -6.58 3.61
C ASN A 150 10.58 -5.39 4.03
N ILE A 151 9.98 -4.24 4.36
CA ILE A 151 10.68 -3.06 4.87
C ILE A 151 10.55 -3.06 6.39
N THR A 152 11.68 -3.17 7.09
CA THR A 152 11.75 -3.21 8.57
C THR A 152 12.51 -2.02 9.15
N SER A 153 13.34 -1.37 8.33
CA SER A 153 14.14 -0.21 8.68
C SER A 153 14.41 0.65 7.44
N ILE A 154 14.93 1.84 7.65
CA ILE A 154 15.34 2.74 6.55
C ILE A 154 16.45 2.13 5.69
N LEU A 155 17.22 1.17 6.19
CA LEU A 155 18.28 0.49 5.45
C LEU A 155 17.74 -0.49 4.39
N ASP A 156 16.46 -0.91 4.52
CA ASP A 156 15.81 -1.78 3.54
C ASP A 156 15.25 -1.00 2.33
N VAL A 157 15.34 0.34 2.38
CA VAL A 157 14.73 1.21 1.39
C VAL A 157 15.69 1.46 0.23
N SER A 158 15.21 1.23 -0.98
CA SER A 158 15.94 1.57 -2.20
C SER A 158 16.09 3.09 -2.34
N LYS A 159 17.29 3.54 -2.71
CA LYS A 159 17.55 4.95 -3.05
C LYS A 159 16.79 5.41 -4.32
N ASN A 160 16.32 4.45 -5.11
CA ASN A 160 15.58 4.69 -6.35
C ASN A 160 14.06 4.64 -6.17
N ALA A 161 13.56 4.48 -4.93
CA ALA A 161 12.14 4.50 -4.63
C ALA A 161 11.63 5.95 -4.49
N ASP A 162 10.52 6.27 -5.16
CA ASP A 162 9.82 7.55 -5.01
C ASP A 162 9.03 7.57 -3.70
N ALA A 163 8.52 6.39 -3.29
CA ALA A 163 7.81 6.18 -2.03
C ALA A 163 8.08 4.80 -1.47
N ILE A 164 7.72 4.62 -0.20
CA ILE A 164 7.66 3.30 0.46
C ILE A 164 6.27 3.07 1.05
N LEU A 165 5.84 1.79 1.07
CA LEU A 165 4.63 1.36 1.78
C LEU A 165 5.03 0.35 2.86
N VAL A 166 4.86 0.75 4.12
CA VAL A 166 5.27 -0.04 5.29
C VAL A 166 4.04 -0.46 6.09
N GLY A 167 3.85 -1.76 6.26
CA GLY A 167 2.69 -2.34 6.95
C GLY A 167 3.08 -3.22 8.14
N SER A 168 3.30 -4.51 7.94
CA SER A 168 3.51 -5.49 9.04
C SER A 168 4.61 -5.09 10.04
N HIS A 169 5.55 -4.26 9.66
CA HIS A 169 6.65 -3.78 10.50
C HIS A 169 6.58 -2.29 10.83
N LEU A 170 5.41 -1.64 10.69
CA LEU A 170 5.25 -0.20 10.86
C LEU A 170 5.85 0.31 12.19
N ALA A 171 5.47 -0.30 13.31
CA ALA A 171 5.95 0.12 14.63
C ALA A 171 7.46 -0.09 14.83
N LYS A 172 8.06 -1.10 14.15
CA LYS A 172 9.50 -1.30 14.15
C LYS A 172 10.20 -0.26 13.27
N PHE A 173 9.66 -0.03 12.07
CA PHE A 173 10.19 0.93 11.10
C PHE A 173 10.20 2.36 11.68
N ALA A 174 9.12 2.80 12.33
CA ALA A 174 9.01 4.12 12.94
C ALA A 174 10.17 4.44 13.90
N LYS A 175 10.65 3.42 14.65
CA LYS A 175 11.79 3.57 15.56
C LYS A 175 13.14 3.79 14.86
N THR A 176 13.21 3.56 13.56
CA THR A 176 14.46 3.73 12.77
C THR A 176 14.53 5.09 12.09
N LEU A 177 13.50 5.92 12.23
CA LEU A 177 13.45 7.28 11.68
C LEU A 177 13.95 8.34 12.67
N ASN A 178 14.12 7.94 13.95
CA ASN A 178 14.60 8.79 15.06
C ASN A 178 16.09 8.60 15.32
#